data_e75a2a42571727e1573c5afc8b25e60f
#
_entry.id   e75a2a42571727e1573c5afc8b25e60f
#
_cell.length_a   1.000
_cell.length_b   1.000
_cell.length_c   1.000
_cell.angle_alpha   90.00
_cell.angle_beta   90.00
_cell.angle_gamma   90.00
#
_symmetry.space_group_name_H-M   'P 1'
#
loop_
_entity.id
_entity.type
_entity.pdbx_description
1 polymer ?
#
loop_
_entity_poly.entity_id
_entity_poly.type
_entity_poly.pdbx_seq_one_letter_code
_entity_poly.pdbx_strand_id
1 'polypeptide(L)'
;MEITAALVKELRERTGSGMMECKKALTETGGDIEAAVELMRKAGLAKADKKAGRVAAEGMIAAAISEDGAHAAIVEVNCETDFVAKGDDFVAFSGEIANVVLAKQPADVAALADLPLASGGTVEETRRNLIAKLGENIAVRRCAVLNNSGGKIAAYLHGNRIGVLVAVQGGDEALAKDIAMHVAASKPVA
;
A
#
# COMPACT_ATOMS: atom_id res chain seq x y z
N MET A 1 -29.78 -10.43 -22.35
CA MET A 1 -28.97 -9.40 -23.04
C MET A 1 -27.71 -10.05 -23.55
N GLU A 2 -27.28 -9.79 -24.78
CA GLU A 2 -26.04 -10.35 -25.31
C GLU A 2 -24.83 -9.64 -24.68
N ILE A 3 -23.89 -10.42 -24.15
CA ILE A 3 -22.68 -9.87 -23.52
C ILE A 3 -21.69 -9.51 -24.62
N THR A 4 -21.62 -8.23 -24.96
CA THR A 4 -20.74 -7.71 -26.01
C THR A 4 -19.31 -7.53 -25.52
N ALA A 5 -18.34 -7.55 -26.45
CA ALA A 5 -16.94 -7.24 -26.14
C ALA A 5 -16.75 -5.81 -25.53
N ALA A 6 -17.60 -4.88 -25.94
CA ALA A 6 -17.61 -3.51 -25.40
C ALA A 6 -17.96 -3.47 -23.90
N LEU A 7 -19.03 -4.18 -23.49
CA LEU A 7 -19.41 -4.31 -22.07
C LEU A 7 -18.31 -4.96 -21.22
N VAL A 8 -17.68 -6.00 -21.76
CA VAL A 8 -16.55 -6.67 -21.05
C VAL A 8 -15.37 -5.72 -20.89
N LYS A 9 -15.04 -4.93 -21.93
CA LYS A 9 -13.98 -3.93 -21.88
C LYS A 9 -14.29 -2.85 -20.86
N GLU A 10 -15.49 -2.29 -20.87
CA GLU A 10 -15.93 -1.28 -19.91
C GLU A 10 -15.84 -1.77 -18.46
N LEU A 11 -16.37 -2.97 -18.18
CA LEU A 11 -16.28 -3.54 -16.84
C LEU A 11 -14.82 -3.79 -16.41
N ARG A 12 -13.94 -4.20 -17.35
CA ARG A 12 -12.53 -4.37 -17.09
C ARG A 12 -11.82 -3.04 -16.77
N GLU A 13 -12.13 -1.97 -17.49
CA GLU A 13 -11.59 -0.63 -17.23
C GLU A 13 -12.00 -0.11 -15.84
N ARG A 14 -13.23 -0.40 -15.41
CA ARG A 14 -13.74 -0.02 -14.09
C ARG A 14 -13.19 -0.85 -12.93
N THR A 15 -12.93 -2.13 -13.14
CA THR A 15 -12.57 -3.07 -12.06
C THR A 15 -11.10 -3.48 -12.06
N GLY A 16 -10.38 -3.26 -13.16
CA GLY A 16 -9.02 -3.76 -13.36
C GLY A 16 -8.88 -5.29 -13.42
N SER A 17 -10.00 -6.02 -13.42
CA SER A 17 -10.03 -7.48 -13.36
C SER A 17 -9.78 -8.15 -14.72
N GLY A 18 -9.52 -9.47 -14.72
CA GLY A 18 -9.31 -10.23 -15.95
C GLY A 18 -10.55 -10.31 -16.85
N MET A 19 -10.35 -10.33 -18.19
CA MET A 19 -11.44 -10.37 -19.19
C MET A 19 -12.44 -11.52 -18.94
N MET A 20 -11.95 -12.70 -18.57
CA MET A 20 -12.82 -13.85 -18.33
C MET A 20 -13.67 -13.69 -17.07
N GLU A 21 -13.14 -13.07 -16.03
CA GLU A 21 -13.87 -12.75 -14.80
C GLU A 21 -14.96 -11.70 -15.08
N CYS A 22 -14.63 -10.64 -15.83
CA CYS A 22 -15.60 -9.64 -16.25
C CYS A 22 -16.73 -10.25 -17.09
N LYS A 23 -16.39 -11.11 -18.07
CA LYS A 23 -17.39 -11.80 -18.89
C LYS A 23 -18.31 -12.68 -18.04
N LYS A 24 -17.75 -13.44 -17.09
CA LYS A 24 -18.51 -14.26 -16.16
C LYS A 24 -19.47 -13.44 -15.32
N ALA A 25 -18.98 -12.35 -14.71
CA ALA A 25 -19.79 -11.46 -13.88
C ALA A 25 -20.95 -10.85 -14.67
N LEU A 26 -20.69 -10.35 -15.89
CA LEU A 26 -21.74 -9.83 -16.79
C LEU A 26 -22.76 -10.90 -17.17
N THR A 27 -22.32 -12.14 -17.39
CA THR A 27 -23.24 -13.24 -17.70
C THR A 27 -24.16 -13.52 -16.50
N GLU A 28 -23.62 -13.56 -15.28
CA GLU A 28 -24.39 -13.81 -14.05
C GLU A 28 -25.37 -12.65 -13.73
N THR A 29 -25.04 -11.42 -14.13
CA THR A 29 -25.88 -10.23 -13.89
C THR A 29 -26.75 -9.84 -15.09
N GLY A 30 -26.80 -10.68 -16.13
CA GLY A 30 -27.62 -10.42 -17.32
C GLY A 30 -27.19 -9.18 -18.11
N GLY A 31 -25.92 -8.74 -18.00
CA GLY A 31 -25.35 -7.58 -18.66
C GLY A 31 -25.48 -6.27 -17.88
N ASP A 32 -25.95 -6.31 -16.64
CA ASP A 32 -25.97 -5.14 -15.75
C ASP A 32 -24.55 -4.89 -15.21
N ILE A 33 -23.95 -3.77 -15.62
CA ILE A 33 -22.58 -3.39 -15.25
C ILE A 33 -22.46 -3.09 -13.75
N GLU A 34 -23.43 -2.36 -13.16
CA GLU A 34 -23.36 -1.99 -11.75
C GLU A 34 -23.51 -3.22 -10.86
N ALA A 35 -24.44 -4.11 -11.19
CA ALA A 35 -24.57 -5.39 -10.51
C ALA A 35 -23.31 -6.27 -10.69
N ALA A 36 -22.66 -6.22 -11.86
CA ALA A 36 -21.41 -6.96 -12.12
C ALA A 36 -20.25 -6.40 -11.30
N VAL A 37 -20.11 -5.09 -11.18
CA VAL A 37 -19.11 -4.44 -10.31
C VAL A 37 -19.29 -4.89 -8.87
N GLU A 38 -20.53 -4.84 -8.35
CA GLU A 38 -20.82 -5.23 -6.97
C GLU A 38 -20.60 -6.74 -6.73
N LEU A 39 -20.96 -7.58 -7.68
CA LEU A 39 -20.70 -9.03 -7.65
C LEU A 39 -19.19 -9.29 -7.58
N MET A 40 -18.41 -8.61 -8.43
CA MET A 40 -16.95 -8.76 -8.47
C MET A 40 -16.30 -8.21 -7.21
N ARG A 41 -16.79 -7.11 -6.64
CA ARG A 41 -16.33 -6.57 -5.36
C ARG A 41 -16.50 -7.59 -4.25
N LYS A 42 -17.69 -8.20 -4.12
CA LYS A 42 -17.96 -9.24 -3.11
C LYS A 42 -17.09 -10.48 -3.31
N ALA A 43 -16.96 -10.93 -4.54
CA ALA A 43 -16.09 -12.06 -4.87
C ALA A 43 -14.61 -11.77 -4.60
N GLY A 44 -14.16 -10.52 -4.82
CA GLY A 44 -12.82 -10.04 -4.52
C GLY A 44 -12.53 -10.08 -3.01
N LEU A 45 -13.48 -9.62 -2.19
CA LEU A 45 -13.37 -9.68 -0.73
C LEU A 45 -13.22 -11.13 -0.23
N ALA A 46 -14.02 -12.05 -0.75
CA ALA A 46 -13.91 -13.48 -0.41
C ALA A 46 -12.59 -14.12 -0.86
N LYS A 47 -12.02 -13.66 -1.99
CA LYS A 47 -10.68 -14.08 -2.43
C LYS A 47 -9.58 -13.53 -1.51
N ALA A 48 -9.69 -12.28 -1.07
CA ALA A 48 -8.76 -11.67 -0.14
C ALA A 48 -8.72 -12.42 1.19
N ASP A 49 -9.88 -12.75 1.74
CA ASP A 49 -9.98 -13.52 3.00
C ASP A 49 -9.30 -14.90 2.90
N LYS A 50 -9.48 -15.60 1.76
CA LYS A 50 -8.81 -16.89 1.53
C LYS A 50 -7.30 -16.80 1.42
N LYS A 51 -6.76 -15.62 1.09
CA LYS A 51 -5.32 -15.40 0.93
C LYS A 51 -4.64 -14.82 2.15
N ALA A 52 -5.39 -14.29 3.11
CA ALA A 52 -4.86 -13.62 4.31
C ALA A 52 -3.89 -14.48 5.14
N GLY A 53 -4.01 -15.82 5.08
CA GLY A 53 -3.09 -16.75 5.76
C GLY A 53 -1.82 -17.12 4.98
N ARG A 54 -1.63 -16.61 3.74
CA ARG A 54 -0.46 -16.93 2.93
C ARG A 54 0.73 -16.07 3.35
N VAL A 55 1.93 -16.65 3.30
CA VAL A 55 3.15 -15.94 3.69
C VAL A 55 3.46 -14.83 2.66
N ALA A 56 3.51 -13.60 3.13
CA ALA A 56 3.93 -12.42 2.37
C ALA A 56 5.33 -12.01 2.83
N ALA A 57 6.37 -12.61 2.21
CA ALA A 57 7.77 -12.43 2.62
C ALA A 57 8.49 -11.34 1.82
N GLU A 58 7.98 -10.99 0.66
CA GLU A 58 8.45 -9.88 -0.16
C GLU A 58 7.69 -8.59 0.20
N GLY A 59 8.01 -7.48 -0.45
CA GLY A 59 7.33 -6.22 -0.24
C GLY A 59 8.25 -5.02 -0.34
N MET A 60 7.82 -3.91 0.25
CA MET A 60 8.62 -2.68 0.28
C MET A 60 8.44 -1.88 1.56
N ILE A 61 9.42 -1.05 1.83
CA ILE A 61 9.36 0.03 2.81
C ILE A 61 9.06 1.34 2.05
N ALA A 62 8.06 2.08 2.49
CA ALA A 62 7.80 3.44 2.04
C ALA A 62 7.95 4.42 3.20
N ALA A 63 8.38 5.64 2.90
CA ALA A 63 8.53 6.70 3.88
C ALA A 63 7.99 8.03 3.34
N ALA A 64 7.52 8.87 4.22
CA ALA A 64 7.09 10.23 3.93
C ALA A 64 7.63 11.18 5.01
N ILE A 65 8.01 12.39 4.62
CA ILE A 65 8.49 13.45 5.53
C ILE A 65 7.64 14.69 5.28
N SER A 66 7.26 15.38 6.35
CA SER A 66 6.54 16.64 6.28
C SER A 66 7.40 17.75 5.65
N GLU A 67 6.77 18.74 5.04
CA GLU A 67 7.48 19.86 4.37
C GLU A 67 8.41 20.63 5.32
N ASP A 68 8.05 20.73 6.60
CA ASP A 68 8.87 21.38 7.63
C ASP A 68 10.02 20.49 8.15
N GLY A 69 10.04 19.20 7.76
CA GLY A 69 11.03 18.22 8.22
C GLY A 69 10.90 17.81 9.68
N ALA A 70 9.81 18.21 10.35
CA ALA A 70 9.59 17.92 11.77
C ALA A 70 8.90 16.60 12.05
N HIS A 71 8.26 16.02 11.04
CA HIS A 71 7.50 14.76 11.13
C HIS A 71 7.88 13.83 10.00
N ALA A 72 7.99 12.55 10.28
CA ALA A 72 8.18 11.52 9.26
C ALA A 72 7.42 10.24 9.61
N ALA A 73 7.03 9.52 8.58
CA ALA A 73 6.40 8.22 8.67
C ALA A 73 7.18 7.19 7.87
N ILE A 74 7.17 5.95 8.35
CA ILE A 74 7.71 4.79 7.64
C ILE A 74 6.71 3.66 7.76
N VAL A 75 6.51 2.92 6.67
CA VAL A 75 5.58 1.79 6.62
C VAL A 75 6.23 0.60 5.92
N GLU A 76 5.91 -0.60 6.37
CA GLU A 76 6.24 -1.85 5.71
C GLU A 76 4.98 -2.48 5.17
N VAL A 77 4.95 -2.66 3.83
CA VAL A 77 3.88 -3.34 3.11
C VAL A 77 4.47 -4.58 2.45
N ASN A 78 3.88 -5.74 2.74
CA ASN A 78 4.36 -7.03 2.26
C ASN A 78 3.43 -7.63 1.20
N CYS A 79 4.00 -8.42 0.30
CA CYS A 79 3.33 -9.25 -0.70
C CYS A 79 4.07 -10.59 -0.85
N GLU A 80 3.58 -11.48 -1.72
CA GLU A 80 4.18 -12.81 -1.86
C GLU A 80 5.42 -12.82 -2.75
N THR A 81 5.43 -12.01 -3.84
CA THR A 81 6.50 -11.99 -4.84
C THR A 81 7.12 -10.61 -5.03
N ASP A 82 8.36 -10.60 -5.49
CA ASP A 82 9.07 -9.37 -5.86
C ASP A 82 8.50 -8.70 -7.14
N PHE A 83 7.78 -9.46 -7.98
CA PHE A 83 7.08 -8.91 -9.13
C PHE A 83 5.97 -7.96 -8.69
N VAL A 84 5.14 -8.37 -7.72
CA VAL A 84 4.09 -7.51 -7.15
C VAL A 84 4.72 -6.35 -6.39
N ALA A 85 5.79 -6.58 -5.62
CA ALA A 85 6.48 -5.52 -4.87
C ALA A 85 7.01 -4.38 -5.75
N LYS A 86 7.31 -4.65 -7.02
CA LYS A 86 7.80 -3.69 -8.02
C LYS A 86 6.68 -3.12 -8.91
N GLY A 87 5.46 -3.64 -8.80
CA GLY A 87 4.33 -3.22 -9.62
C GLY A 87 3.80 -1.85 -9.21
N ASP A 88 3.42 -1.03 -10.20
CA ASP A 88 2.99 0.36 -9.99
C ASP A 88 1.84 0.49 -8.98
N ASP A 89 0.84 -0.39 -9.05
CA ASP A 89 -0.30 -0.39 -8.11
C ASP A 89 0.15 -0.59 -6.66
N PHE A 90 1.08 -1.52 -6.43
CA PHE A 90 1.59 -1.83 -5.09
C PHE A 90 2.47 -0.70 -4.55
N VAL A 91 3.32 -0.12 -5.41
CA VAL A 91 4.17 1.03 -5.07
C VAL A 91 3.32 2.26 -4.74
N ALA A 92 2.30 2.56 -5.57
CA ALA A 92 1.39 3.67 -5.33
C ALA A 92 0.62 3.50 -4.01
N PHE A 93 0.07 2.32 -3.75
CA PHE A 93 -0.62 2.00 -2.51
C PHE A 93 0.28 2.17 -1.28
N SER A 94 1.52 1.67 -1.34
CA SER A 94 2.47 1.79 -0.24
C SER A 94 2.85 3.26 0.04
N GLY A 95 3.02 4.06 -1.01
CA GLY A 95 3.28 5.50 -0.90
C GLY A 95 2.10 6.28 -0.31
N GLU A 96 0.87 5.97 -0.72
CA GLU A 96 -0.32 6.58 -0.13
C GLU A 96 -0.47 6.25 1.36
N ILE A 97 -0.20 5.00 1.76
CA ILE A 97 -0.20 4.62 3.18
C ILE A 97 0.81 5.45 3.97
N ALA A 98 2.04 5.60 3.46
CA ALA A 98 3.05 6.40 4.14
C ALA A 98 2.58 7.86 4.36
N ASN A 99 1.93 8.46 3.36
CA ASN A 99 1.35 9.79 3.48
C ASN A 99 0.19 9.85 4.50
N VAL A 100 -0.68 8.84 4.52
CA VAL A 100 -1.77 8.76 5.52
C VAL A 100 -1.20 8.60 6.93
N VAL A 101 -0.19 7.75 7.11
CA VAL A 101 0.48 7.59 8.43
C VAL A 101 1.12 8.89 8.87
N LEU A 102 1.78 9.63 7.96
CA LEU A 102 2.36 10.94 8.26
C LEU A 102 1.28 11.95 8.70
N ALA A 103 0.19 12.02 7.95
CA ALA A 103 -0.85 13.03 8.18
C ALA A 103 -1.74 12.72 9.39
N LYS A 104 -2.03 11.44 9.66
CA LYS A 104 -3.01 11.01 10.66
C LYS A 104 -2.39 10.41 11.92
N GLN A 105 -1.13 10.00 11.87
CA GLN A 105 -0.37 9.41 12.97
C GLN A 105 -1.17 8.34 13.74
N PRO A 106 -1.67 7.29 13.06
CA PRO A 106 -2.45 6.25 13.70
C PRO A 106 -1.63 5.54 14.78
N ALA A 107 -2.31 5.10 15.84
CA ALA A 107 -1.65 4.44 16.97
C ALA A 107 -1.05 3.07 16.57
N ASP A 108 -1.68 2.39 15.63
CA ASP A 108 -1.28 1.07 15.14
C ASP A 108 -1.83 0.79 13.74
N VAL A 109 -1.54 -0.39 13.21
CA VAL A 109 -2.02 -0.83 11.89
C VAL A 109 -3.54 -1.05 11.88
N ALA A 110 -4.15 -1.40 13.00
CA ALA A 110 -5.60 -1.58 13.08
C ALA A 110 -6.32 -0.24 12.92
N ALA A 111 -5.85 0.80 13.61
CA ALA A 111 -6.36 2.16 13.45
C ALA A 111 -6.09 2.73 12.04
N LEU A 112 -4.99 2.34 11.39
CA LEU A 112 -4.67 2.73 10.03
C LEU A 112 -5.66 2.15 9.00
N ALA A 113 -6.17 0.93 9.22
CA ALA A 113 -6.99 0.20 8.26
C ALA A 113 -8.24 0.97 7.81
N ASP A 114 -8.86 1.70 8.71
CA ASP A 114 -10.10 2.46 8.46
C ASP A 114 -9.87 3.88 7.92
N LEU A 115 -8.61 4.32 7.81
CA LEU A 115 -8.30 5.67 7.33
C LEU A 115 -8.48 5.78 5.81
N PRO A 116 -9.01 6.91 5.32
CA PRO A 116 -9.21 7.14 3.90
C PRO A 116 -7.90 7.38 3.17
N LEU A 117 -7.79 6.82 1.96
CA LEU A 117 -6.73 7.11 0.99
C LEU A 117 -7.14 8.29 0.06
N ALA A 118 -6.15 9.00 -0.47
CA ALA A 118 -6.39 10.07 -1.43
C ALA A 118 -7.00 9.55 -2.75
N SER A 119 -6.65 8.34 -3.14
CA SER A 119 -7.23 7.65 -4.31
C SER A 119 -8.68 7.20 -4.12
N GLY A 120 -9.21 7.28 -2.90
CA GLY A 120 -10.57 6.87 -2.52
C GLY A 120 -10.59 5.53 -1.78
N GLY A 121 -11.66 5.33 -1.00
CA GLY A 121 -11.80 4.17 -0.13
C GLY A 121 -10.89 4.22 1.10
N THR A 122 -10.93 3.19 1.93
CA THR A 122 -10.05 3.03 3.08
C THR A 122 -8.79 2.23 2.72
N VAL A 123 -7.80 2.27 3.61
CA VAL A 123 -6.58 1.44 3.47
C VAL A 123 -6.95 -0.05 3.34
N GLU A 124 -7.87 -0.54 4.17
CA GLU A 124 -8.30 -1.94 4.15
C GLU A 124 -9.08 -2.29 2.87
N GLU A 125 -10.00 -1.44 2.44
CA GLU A 125 -10.74 -1.65 1.19
C GLU A 125 -9.81 -1.71 -0.01
N THR A 126 -8.87 -0.77 -0.10
CA THR A 126 -7.89 -0.73 -1.21
C THR A 126 -6.96 -1.93 -1.16
N ARG A 127 -6.48 -2.33 0.02
CA ARG A 127 -5.68 -3.53 0.20
C ARG A 127 -6.41 -4.78 -0.33
N ARG A 128 -7.68 -4.97 0.05
CA ARG A 128 -8.48 -6.11 -0.39
C ARG A 128 -8.74 -6.09 -1.91
N ASN A 129 -8.97 -4.91 -2.47
CA ASN A 129 -9.11 -4.74 -3.91
C ASN A 129 -7.82 -5.11 -4.66
N LEU A 130 -6.65 -4.71 -4.13
CA LEU A 130 -5.36 -5.09 -4.70
C LEU A 130 -5.12 -6.61 -4.62
N ILE A 131 -5.45 -7.26 -3.50
CA ILE A 131 -5.39 -8.73 -3.39
C ILE A 131 -6.26 -9.40 -4.45
N ALA A 132 -7.47 -8.87 -4.68
CA ALA A 132 -8.37 -9.39 -5.70
C ALA A 132 -7.79 -9.21 -7.11
N LYS A 133 -7.18 -8.05 -7.40
CA LYS A 133 -6.59 -7.68 -8.70
C LYS A 133 -5.31 -8.46 -8.98
N LEU A 134 -4.37 -8.44 -8.04
CA LEU A 134 -3.02 -8.98 -8.22
C LEU A 134 -2.93 -10.48 -7.93
N GLY A 135 -3.86 -11.01 -7.17
CA GLY A 135 -3.92 -12.43 -6.88
C GLY A 135 -2.97 -12.91 -5.79
N GLU A 136 -2.32 -12.01 -5.06
CA GLU A 136 -1.41 -12.30 -3.97
C GLU A 136 -1.92 -11.76 -2.64
N ASN A 137 -1.47 -12.35 -1.51
CA ASN A 137 -1.68 -11.75 -0.21
C ASN A 137 -0.89 -10.44 -0.10
N ILE A 138 -1.53 -9.39 0.42
CA ILE A 138 -0.91 -8.11 0.71
C ILE A 138 -1.22 -7.76 2.16
N ALA A 139 -0.19 -7.38 2.92
CA ALA A 139 -0.32 -7.03 4.32
C ALA A 139 0.41 -5.72 4.63
N VAL A 140 -0.26 -4.79 5.29
CA VAL A 140 0.41 -3.69 5.99
C VAL A 140 0.91 -4.26 7.30
N ARG A 141 2.21 -4.45 7.41
CA ARG A 141 2.81 -5.18 8.54
C ARG A 141 3.02 -4.30 9.75
N ARG A 142 3.55 -3.12 9.54
CA ARG A 142 3.84 -2.14 10.59
C ARG A 142 3.97 -0.74 10.02
N CYS A 143 3.76 0.23 10.87
CA CYS A 143 4.05 1.63 10.60
C CYS A 143 4.68 2.27 11.84
N ALA A 144 5.42 3.34 11.63
CA ALA A 144 5.97 4.14 12.71
C ALA A 144 5.99 5.62 12.29
N VAL A 145 5.87 6.50 13.27
CA VAL A 145 6.00 7.95 13.12
C VAL A 145 7.16 8.43 13.97
N LEU A 146 7.94 9.32 13.42
CA LEU A 146 9.00 10.03 14.12
C LEU A 146 8.70 11.52 14.12
N ASN A 147 8.68 12.10 15.30
CA ASN A 147 8.44 13.54 15.51
C ASN A 147 9.68 14.18 16.14
N ASN A 148 10.14 15.30 15.62
CA ASN A 148 11.32 16.02 16.09
C ASN A 148 11.13 17.54 16.04
N SER A 149 10.46 18.06 17.03
CA SER A 149 10.30 19.51 17.17
C SER A 149 11.65 20.17 17.54
N GLY A 150 12.17 21.01 16.66
CA GLY A 150 13.42 21.75 16.87
C GLY A 150 14.68 21.06 16.30
N GLY A 151 14.53 19.95 15.60
CA GLY A 151 15.60 19.28 14.87
C GLY A 151 15.22 18.97 13.42
N LYS A 152 15.98 18.08 12.79
CA LYS A 152 15.72 17.59 11.43
C LYS A 152 15.51 16.08 11.44
N ILE A 153 14.62 15.62 10.55
CA ILE A 153 14.44 14.21 10.27
C ILE A 153 14.98 13.92 8.88
N ALA A 154 15.76 12.86 8.76
CA ALA A 154 16.17 12.29 7.48
C ALA A 154 15.65 10.88 7.33
N ALA A 155 15.32 10.53 6.10
CA ALA A 155 14.99 9.17 5.70
C ALA A 155 16.06 8.61 4.75
N TYR A 156 16.37 7.34 4.90
CA TYR A 156 17.18 6.59 3.96
C TYR A 156 16.47 5.29 3.60
N LEU A 157 16.27 5.06 2.30
CA LEU A 157 15.72 3.82 1.76
C LEU A 157 16.77 3.15 0.90
N HIS A 158 17.06 1.88 1.17
CA HIS A 158 17.98 1.07 0.36
C HIS A 158 17.21 0.00 -0.39
N GLY A 159 17.04 0.19 -1.70
CA GLY A 159 16.33 -0.74 -2.57
C GLY A 159 14.89 -1.05 -2.13
N ASN A 160 14.23 -0.13 -1.45
CA ASN A 160 12.90 -0.29 -0.87
C ASN A 160 12.75 -1.44 0.14
N ARG A 161 13.84 -2.11 0.53
CA ARG A 161 13.85 -3.24 1.48
C ARG A 161 14.35 -2.87 2.86
N ILE A 162 15.17 -1.83 2.96
CA ILE A 162 15.67 -1.29 4.22
C ILE A 162 15.23 0.17 4.27
N GLY A 163 14.60 0.56 5.36
CA GLY A 163 14.22 1.93 5.60
C GLY A 163 14.63 2.38 6.99
N VAL A 164 15.19 3.58 7.07
CA VAL A 164 15.64 4.18 8.31
C VAL A 164 15.13 5.61 8.39
N LEU A 165 14.57 5.96 9.53
CA LEU A 165 14.31 7.36 9.91
C LEU A 165 15.26 7.71 11.04
N VAL A 166 15.90 8.87 10.97
CA VAL A 166 16.69 9.45 12.07
C VAL A 166 16.23 10.85 12.37
N ALA A 167 16.15 11.16 13.65
CA ALA A 167 15.94 12.52 14.15
C ALA A 167 17.23 13.03 14.76
N VAL A 168 17.70 14.17 14.30
CA VAL A 168 18.93 14.81 14.79
C VAL A 168 18.64 16.21 15.30
N GLN A 169 19.34 16.60 16.37
CA GLN A 169 19.37 17.99 16.84
C GLN A 169 20.73 18.58 16.52
N GLY A 170 20.75 19.70 15.78
CA GLY A 170 21.98 20.26 15.23
C GLY A 170 22.45 19.50 13.98
N GLY A 171 23.53 20.01 13.36
CA GLY A 171 24.01 19.50 12.09
C GLY A 171 23.18 19.96 10.90
N ASP A 172 23.56 19.49 9.73
CA ASP A 172 22.88 19.74 8.46
C ASP A 172 22.12 18.50 7.95
N GLU A 173 21.46 18.65 6.81
CA GLU A 173 20.73 17.55 6.18
C GLU A 173 21.65 16.44 5.70
N ALA A 174 22.87 16.76 5.26
CA ALA A 174 23.86 15.79 4.81
C ALA A 174 24.27 14.88 5.96
N LEU A 175 24.59 15.46 7.12
CA LEU A 175 24.91 14.69 8.33
C LEU A 175 23.77 13.75 8.75
N ALA A 176 22.53 14.23 8.74
CA ALA A 176 21.38 13.41 9.10
C ALA A 176 21.20 12.23 8.13
N LYS A 177 21.42 12.45 6.83
CA LYS A 177 21.37 11.40 5.80
C LYS A 177 22.52 10.39 5.96
N ASP A 178 23.73 10.85 6.25
CA ASP A 178 24.90 9.98 6.48
C ASP A 178 24.68 9.08 7.70
N ILE A 179 24.10 9.63 8.77
CA ILE A 179 23.72 8.84 9.95
C ILE A 179 22.68 7.79 9.59
N ALA A 180 21.63 8.14 8.81
CA ALA A 180 20.61 7.20 8.40
C ALA A 180 21.20 6.06 7.54
N MET A 181 22.14 6.37 6.62
CA MET A 181 22.87 5.36 5.84
C MET A 181 23.74 4.46 6.72
N HIS A 182 24.42 5.04 7.72
CA HIS A 182 25.23 4.28 8.66
C HIS A 182 24.39 3.32 9.49
N VAL A 183 23.23 3.77 9.99
CA VAL A 183 22.27 2.92 10.71
C VAL A 183 21.77 1.78 9.82
N ALA A 184 21.44 2.05 8.56
CA ALA A 184 21.01 1.02 7.60
C ALA A 184 22.09 -0.06 7.40
N ALA A 185 23.36 0.34 7.32
CA ALA A 185 24.50 -0.58 7.13
C ALA A 185 24.84 -1.36 8.40
N SER A 186 24.84 -0.69 9.55
CA SER A 186 25.31 -1.26 10.83
C SER A 186 24.26 -2.11 11.52
N LYS A 187 22.96 -1.89 11.24
CA LYS A 187 21.83 -2.57 11.91
C LYS A 187 22.01 -2.59 13.43
N PRO A 188 22.16 -1.43 14.08
CA PRO A 188 22.42 -1.40 15.51
C PRO A 188 21.31 -2.11 16.28
N VAL A 189 21.68 -2.84 17.31
CA VAL A 189 20.73 -3.43 18.26
C VAL A 189 20.34 -2.32 19.23
N ALA A 190 19.04 -2.09 19.40
CA ALA A 190 18.52 -1.12 20.36
C ALA A 190 18.62 -1.63 21.80
#